data_ded79cfdee04718f5cc8d8254d8ee5e1
#
_entry.id   ded79cfdee04718f5cc8d8254d8ee5e1
#
_cell.length_a   1.000
_cell.length_b   1.000
_cell.length_c   1.000
_cell.angle_alpha   90.00
_cell.angle_beta   90.00
_cell.angle_gamma   90.00
#
_symmetry.space_group_name_H-M   'P 1'
#
loop_
_entity.id
_entity.type
_entity.pdbx_description
1 polymer ?
#
loop_
_entity_poly.entity_id
_entity_poly.type
_entity_poly.pdbx_seq_one_letter_code
_entity_poly.pdbx_strand_id
1 'polypeptide(L)'
;PDLMASPAAPAPRSGWTLFVLALLLYALGRSQDILLFEVGSLVPMLAAVMLILRGGAALRLLLFPLFFMLFMVPLPAPVVDALTQPMKLAVSYVAESLLYTAGYPISRSGVILQIGPYQLLVADARAGLQTLFTLEALGLLYLNLIRHESMARNVTLAILIVPISFTANVIRVVVLTLITYHFGDEAGQGFLHGFAGMVLFLTALMLIMAVDSLIQWGVGILERRGILKASATA
;
A
#
# COMPACT_ATOMS: atom_id res chain seq x y z
N PRO A 1 20.82 8.69 13.79
CA PRO A 1 22.22 9.15 13.90
C PRO A 1 22.54 10.20 12.82
N ASP A 2 22.19 9.93 11.54
CA ASP A 2 22.53 10.77 10.39
C ASP A 2 21.89 12.18 10.43
N LEU A 3 20.70 12.29 11.01
CA LEU A 3 19.99 13.56 11.15
C LEU A 3 20.69 14.52 12.13
N MET A 4 21.32 13.98 13.16
CA MET A 4 22.10 14.77 14.12
C MET A 4 23.49 15.13 13.61
N ALA A 5 24.05 14.31 12.73
CA ALA A 5 25.34 14.53 12.10
C ALA A 5 25.29 15.50 10.91
N SER A 6 24.12 15.76 10.32
CA SER A 6 23.99 16.70 9.23
C SER A 6 24.25 18.14 9.69
N PRO A 7 25.08 18.95 8.99
CA PRO A 7 25.32 20.33 9.33
C PRO A 7 24.01 21.12 9.31
N ALA A 8 23.70 21.83 10.39
CA ALA A 8 22.52 22.68 10.45
C ALA A 8 22.72 23.89 9.54
N ALA A 9 21.96 23.95 8.46
CA ALA A 9 21.88 25.09 7.57
C ALA A 9 20.42 25.58 7.50
N PRO A 10 19.93 26.29 8.53
CA PRO A 10 18.54 26.73 8.59
C PRO A 10 18.14 27.54 7.37
N ALA A 11 16.95 27.25 6.84
CA ALA A 11 16.37 27.98 5.73
C ALA A 11 15.06 28.67 6.20
N PRO A 12 15.15 29.71 7.07
CA PRO A 12 13.99 30.25 7.76
C PRO A 12 12.96 30.86 6.80
N ARG A 13 13.37 31.49 5.72
CA ARG A 13 12.43 32.14 4.79
C ARG A 13 11.52 31.10 4.10
N SER A 14 12.08 30.05 3.51
CA SER A 14 11.31 28.99 2.88
C SER A 14 10.55 28.15 3.90
N GLY A 15 11.13 27.94 5.08
CA GLY A 15 10.47 27.23 6.17
C GLY A 15 9.23 27.98 6.69
N TRP A 16 9.33 29.29 6.95
CA TRP A 16 8.19 30.09 7.41
C TRP A 16 7.09 30.22 6.35
N THR A 17 7.45 30.40 5.07
CA THR A 17 6.43 30.40 4.01
C THR A 17 5.67 29.07 3.92
N LEU A 18 6.38 27.95 3.96
CA LEU A 18 5.75 26.62 3.96
C LEU A 18 4.90 26.39 5.21
N PHE A 19 5.35 26.87 6.38
CA PHE A 19 4.62 26.75 7.64
C PHE A 19 3.30 27.51 7.59
N VAL A 20 3.31 28.76 7.09
CA VAL A 20 2.09 29.57 6.94
C VAL A 20 1.13 28.91 5.96
N LEU A 21 1.62 28.36 4.83
CA LEU A 21 0.78 27.65 3.87
C LEU A 21 0.17 26.39 4.49
N ALA A 22 0.93 25.64 5.28
CA ALA A 22 0.43 24.47 5.99
C ALA A 22 -0.65 24.82 7.01
N LEU A 23 -0.48 25.93 7.77
CA LEU A 23 -1.48 26.44 8.68
C LEU A 23 -2.76 26.88 7.98
N LEU A 24 -2.65 27.55 6.83
CA LEU A 24 -3.82 27.94 6.03
C LEU A 24 -4.55 26.71 5.52
N LEU A 25 -3.82 25.68 5.05
CA LEU A 25 -4.40 24.42 4.61
C LEU A 25 -5.12 23.72 5.76
N TYR A 26 -4.52 23.69 6.96
CA TYR A 26 -5.15 23.17 8.17
C TYR A 26 -6.42 23.94 8.52
N ALA A 27 -6.36 25.28 8.56
CA ALA A 27 -7.50 26.13 8.90
C ALA A 27 -8.65 25.95 7.91
N LEU A 28 -8.36 25.86 6.62
CA LEU A 28 -9.36 25.56 5.58
C LEU A 28 -9.95 24.16 5.76
N GLY A 29 -9.13 23.15 5.99
CA GLY A 29 -9.58 21.79 6.24
C GLY A 29 -10.51 21.71 7.44
N ARG A 30 -10.13 22.34 8.53
CA ARG A 30 -10.89 22.39 9.78
C ARG A 30 -12.19 23.17 9.65
N SER A 31 -12.18 24.30 8.94
CA SER A 31 -13.36 25.16 8.77
C SER A 31 -14.41 24.55 7.82
N GLN A 32 -14.00 23.71 6.89
CA GLN A 32 -14.87 23.08 5.86
C GLN A 32 -15.10 21.60 6.12
N ASP A 33 -14.66 21.04 7.25
CA ASP A 33 -14.69 19.61 7.55
C ASP A 33 -14.07 18.71 6.46
N ILE A 34 -13.03 19.24 5.78
CA ILE A 34 -12.29 18.51 4.75
C ILE A 34 -11.10 17.81 5.38
N LEU A 35 -11.28 16.56 5.78
CA LEU A 35 -10.28 15.75 6.48
C LEU A 35 -8.98 15.60 5.67
N LEU A 36 -9.07 15.58 4.34
CA LEU A 36 -7.92 15.56 3.43
C LEU A 36 -6.96 16.74 3.71
N PHE A 37 -7.49 17.95 3.86
CA PHE A 37 -6.69 19.14 4.11
C PHE A 37 -6.23 19.23 5.56
N GLU A 38 -7.09 18.83 6.49
CA GLU A 38 -6.77 18.82 7.93
C GLU A 38 -5.60 17.88 8.22
N VAL A 39 -5.68 16.61 7.83
CA VAL A 39 -4.63 15.61 8.04
C VAL A 39 -3.46 15.84 7.08
N GLY A 40 -3.75 16.17 5.82
CA GLY A 40 -2.72 16.40 4.80
C GLY A 40 -1.78 17.57 5.12
N SER A 41 -2.24 18.57 5.87
CA SER A 41 -1.42 19.70 6.29
C SER A 41 -0.28 19.33 7.25
N LEU A 42 -0.36 18.20 7.93
CA LEU A 42 0.70 17.72 8.83
C LEU A 42 2.03 17.48 8.10
N VAL A 43 1.98 16.99 6.87
CA VAL A 43 3.18 16.67 6.09
C VAL A 43 3.97 17.96 5.76
N PRO A 44 3.38 18.98 5.12
CA PRO A 44 4.10 20.24 4.88
C PRO A 44 4.43 20.98 6.17
N MET A 45 3.67 20.83 7.24
CA MET A 45 3.98 21.43 8.54
C MET A 45 5.27 20.85 9.14
N LEU A 46 5.42 19.53 9.15
CA LEU A 46 6.64 18.86 9.61
C LEU A 46 7.83 19.20 8.72
N ALA A 47 7.64 19.26 7.40
CA ALA A 47 8.66 19.67 6.46
C ALA A 47 9.12 21.11 6.74
N ALA A 48 8.18 22.02 7.01
CA ALA A 48 8.46 23.41 7.35
C ALA A 48 9.28 23.53 8.65
N VAL A 49 8.88 22.81 9.69
CA VAL A 49 9.63 22.78 10.97
C VAL A 49 11.07 22.31 10.75
N MET A 50 11.26 21.25 9.94
CA MET A 50 12.60 20.77 9.61
C MET A 50 13.43 21.80 8.84
N LEU A 51 12.82 22.50 7.87
CA LEU A 51 13.49 23.59 7.14
C LEU A 51 13.91 24.74 8.07
N ILE A 52 13.06 25.11 9.00
CA ILE A 52 13.35 26.19 9.96
C ILE A 52 14.49 25.80 10.90
N LEU A 53 14.47 24.57 11.44
CA LEU A 53 15.40 24.14 12.48
C LEU A 53 16.74 23.64 11.92
N ARG A 54 16.71 22.85 10.84
CA ARG A 54 17.88 22.12 10.32
C ARG A 54 18.21 22.41 8.87
N GLY A 55 17.25 22.95 8.11
CA GLY A 55 17.41 23.28 6.69
C GLY A 55 17.19 22.11 5.72
N GLY A 56 17.51 22.37 4.45
CA GLY A 56 17.16 21.46 3.33
C GLY A 56 17.91 20.12 3.35
N ALA A 57 19.12 20.07 3.90
CA ALA A 57 19.87 18.82 4.00
C ALA A 57 19.15 17.80 4.92
N ALA A 58 18.70 18.26 6.10
CA ALA A 58 17.94 17.43 7.02
C ALA A 58 16.57 17.02 6.46
N LEU A 59 15.91 17.92 5.71
CA LEU A 59 14.65 17.61 5.04
C LEU A 59 14.82 16.49 4.02
N ARG A 60 15.91 16.45 3.26
CA ARG A 60 16.19 15.37 2.29
C ARG A 60 16.27 14.00 2.95
N LEU A 61 16.84 13.90 4.14
CA LEU A 61 16.91 12.65 4.91
C LEU A 61 15.52 12.18 5.37
N LEU A 62 14.59 13.12 5.55
CA LEU A 62 13.21 12.85 5.98
C LEU A 62 12.21 12.73 4.83
N LEU A 63 12.63 12.85 3.57
CA LEU A 63 11.72 12.78 2.43
C LEU A 63 10.95 11.45 2.41
N PHE A 64 11.60 10.33 2.69
CA PHE A 64 10.92 9.03 2.71
C PHE A 64 9.89 8.93 3.85
N PRO A 65 10.20 9.22 5.13
CA PRO A 65 9.18 9.28 6.17
C PRO A 65 8.03 10.23 5.89
N LEU A 66 8.31 11.42 5.34
CA LEU A 66 7.28 12.39 4.98
C LEU A 66 6.40 11.89 3.82
N PHE A 67 7.01 11.28 2.81
CA PHE A 67 6.27 10.61 1.73
C PHE A 67 5.39 9.48 2.30
N PHE A 68 5.93 8.69 3.22
CA PHE A 68 5.17 7.60 3.86
C PHE A 68 3.98 8.10 4.67
N MET A 69 4.08 9.30 5.28
CA MET A 69 2.95 9.94 5.97
C MET A 69 1.79 10.29 5.04
N LEU A 70 2.01 10.44 3.72
CA LEU A 70 0.92 10.67 2.76
C LEU A 70 -0.09 9.51 2.72
N PHE A 71 0.35 8.28 3.01
CA PHE A 71 -0.57 7.12 3.11
C PHE A 71 -1.54 7.22 4.29
N MET A 72 -1.28 8.11 5.24
CA MET A 72 -2.17 8.39 6.38
C MET A 72 -3.28 9.38 6.01
N VAL A 73 -3.12 10.11 4.90
CA VAL A 73 -4.06 11.15 4.48
C VAL A 73 -5.29 10.49 3.85
N PRO A 74 -6.49 10.68 4.41
CA PRO A 74 -7.70 10.08 3.88
C PRO A 74 -8.11 10.77 2.58
N LEU A 75 -8.14 10.02 1.49
CA LEU A 75 -8.65 10.52 0.22
C LEU A 75 -10.18 10.59 0.22
N PRO A 76 -10.78 11.54 -0.50
CA PRO A 76 -12.23 11.61 -0.67
C PRO A 76 -12.79 10.34 -1.32
N ALA A 77 -13.93 9.85 -0.82
CA ALA A 77 -14.54 8.60 -1.29
C ALA A 77 -14.70 8.52 -2.83
N PRO A 78 -15.16 9.58 -3.55
CA PRO A 78 -15.29 9.50 -5.00
C PRO A 78 -13.97 9.25 -5.74
N VAL A 79 -12.87 9.86 -5.26
CA VAL A 79 -11.53 9.68 -5.85
C VAL A 79 -11.07 8.24 -5.65
N VAL A 80 -11.28 7.79 -4.44
CA VAL A 80 -10.98 6.45 -4.03
C VAL A 80 -11.75 5.42 -4.86
N ASP A 81 -13.06 5.58 -4.98
CA ASP A 81 -13.90 4.66 -5.76
C ASP A 81 -13.51 4.66 -7.24
N ALA A 82 -13.25 5.83 -7.83
CA ALA A 82 -12.82 5.92 -9.23
C ALA A 82 -11.51 5.15 -9.49
N LEU A 83 -10.55 5.24 -8.57
CA LEU A 83 -9.26 4.56 -8.70
C LEU A 83 -9.35 3.04 -8.48
N THR A 84 -10.25 2.59 -7.61
CA THR A 84 -10.29 1.19 -7.19
C THR A 84 -11.37 0.36 -7.85
N GLN A 85 -12.38 0.99 -8.44
CA GLN A 85 -13.45 0.27 -9.14
C GLN A 85 -12.94 -0.71 -10.21
N PRO A 86 -11.98 -0.34 -11.10
CA PRO A 86 -11.43 -1.29 -12.05
C PRO A 86 -10.78 -2.50 -11.37
N MET A 87 -10.05 -2.26 -10.27
CA MET A 87 -9.39 -3.32 -9.53
C MET A 87 -10.38 -4.22 -8.79
N LYS A 88 -11.43 -3.66 -8.20
CA LYS A 88 -12.52 -4.41 -7.57
C LYS A 88 -13.20 -5.34 -8.56
N LEU A 89 -13.50 -4.85 -9.76
CA LEU A 89 -14.09 -5.63 -10.86
C LEU A 89 -13.16 -6.76 -11.31
N ALA A 90 -11.85 -6.49 -11.46
CA ALA A 90 -10.87 -7.49 -11.84
C ALA A 90 -10.70 -8.58 -10.78
N VAL A 91 -10.63 -8.20 -9.50
CA VAL A 91 -10.56 -9.14 -8.37
C VAL A 91 -11.79 -10.04 -8.32
N SER A 92 -13.00 -9.45 -8.46
CA SER A 92 -14.26 -10.21 -8.48
C SER A 92 -14.30 -11.20 -9.63
N TYR A 93 -13.85 -10.79 -10.82
CA TYR A 93 -13.78 -11.66 -12.01
C TYR A 93 -12.84 -12.83 -11.80
N VAL A 94 -11.63 -12.58 -11.31
CA VAL A 94 -10.64 -13.65 -11.08
C VAL A 94 -11.10 -14.60 -9.98
N ALA A 95 -11.66 -14.07 -8.88
CA ALA A 95 -12.19 -14.89 -7.79
C ALA A 95 -13.35 -15.78 -8.25
N GLU A 96 -14.30 -15.24 -9.03
CA GLU A 96 -15.38 -16.01 -9.65
C GLU A 96 -14.82 -17.13 -10.52
N SER A 97 -13.90 -16.80 -11.44
CA SER A 97 -13.30 -17.77 -12.37
C SER A 97 -12.59 -18.91 -11.64
N LEU A 98 -11.82 -18.60 -10.59
CA LEU A 98 -11.12 -19.60 -9.78
C LEU A 98 -12.10 -20.53 -9.05
N LEU A 99 -13.12 -19.97 -8.41
CA LEU A 99 -14.10 -20.75 -7.66
C LEU A 99 -15.01 -21.56 -8.57
N TYR A 100 -15.37 -21.01 -9.73
CA TYR A 100 -16.15 -21.74 -10.73
C TYR A 100 -15.39 -22.94 -11.28
N THR A 101 -14.11 -22.77 -11.62
CA THR A 101 -13.25 -23.90 -12.07
C THR A 101 -13.02 -24.93 -10.98
N ALA A 102 -13.08 -24.53 -9.71
CA ALA A 102 -13.04 -25.43 -8.56
C ALA A 102 -14.38 -26.15 -8.28
N GLY A 103 -15.44 -25.89 -9.08
CA GLY A 103 -16.73 -26.55 -8.99
C GLY A 103 -17.73 -25.93 -8.01
N TYR A 104 -17.48 -24.71 -7.53
CA TYR A 104 -18.44 -24.00 -6.66
C TYR A 104 -19.55 -23.31 -7.46
N PRO A 105 -20.81 -23.31 -6.93
CA PRO A 105 -21.94 -22.63 -7.56
C PRO A 105 -21.85 -21.11 -7.33
N ILE A 106 -21.00 -20.46 -8.10
CA ILE A 106 -20.73 -19.03 -7.97
C ILE A 106 -21.17 -18.27 -9.23
N SER A 107 -21.69 -17.08 -9.04
CA SER A 107 -21.99 -16.12 -10.10
C SER A 107 -21.61 -14.71 -9.66
N ARG A 108 -21.43 -13.81 -10.60
CA ARG A 108 -21.00 -12.44 -10.35
C ARG A 108 -21.92 -11.41 -11.03
N SER A 109 -22.27 -10.38 -10.29
CA SER A 109 -22.93 -9.18 -10.82
C SER A 109 -22.12 -7.94 -10.42
N GLY A 110 -21.26 -7.48 -11.33
CA GLY A 110 -20.32 -6.39 -11.04
C GLY A 110 -19.28 -6.79 -9.98
N VAL A 111 -19.38 -6.17 -8.82
CA VAL A 111 -18.52 -6.43 -7.64
C VAL A 111 -19.22 -7.29 -6.58
N ILE A 112 -20.41 -7.79 -6.86
CA ILE A 112 -21.16 -8.69 -5.99
C ILE A 112 -20.93 -10.12 -6.46
N LEU A 113 -20.45 -10.97 -5.57
CA LEU A 113 -20.33 -12.42 -5.74
C LEU A 113 -21.51 -13.09 -5.07
N GLN A 114 -22.20 -13.96 -5.80
CA GLN A 114 -23.26 -14.81 -5.27
C GLN A 114 -22.77 -16.25 -5.24
N ILE A 115 -22.77 -16.86 -4.07
CA ILE A 115 -22.37 -18.26 -3.89
C ILE A 115 -23.44 -19.00 -3.09
N GLY A 116 -24.11 -19.94 -3.74
CA GLY A 116 -25.28 -20.60 -3.16
C GLY A 116 -26.35 -19.58 -2.75
N PRO A 117 -26.84 -19.62 -1.49
CA PRO A 117 -27.83 -18.66 -1.00
C PRO A 117 -27.26 -17.31 -0.57
N TYR A 118 -25.93 -17.14 -0.57
CA TYR A 118 -25.24 -15.97 -0.01
C TYR A 118 -24.83 -14.97 -1.09
N GLN A 119 -24.91 -13.69 -0.73
CA GLN A 119 -24.41 -12.58 -1.54
C GLN A 119 -23.30 -11.86 -0.79
N LEU A 120 -22.14 -11.77 -1.42
CA LEU A 120 -20.96 -11.14 -0.88
C LEU A 120 -20.63 -9.90 -1.70
N LEU A 121 -20.63 -8.73 -1.07
CA LEU A 121 -20.12 -7.52 -1.69
C LEU A 121 -18.59 -7.54 -1.56
N VAL A 122 -17.88 -7.80 -2.66
CA VAL A 122 -16.39 -7.77 -2.71
C VAL A 122 -15.84 -6.40 -2.34
N ALA A 123 -16.69 -5.42 -2.42
CA ALA A 123 -16.41 -4.03 -2.16
C ALA A 123 -17.16 -3.50 -0.95
N ASP A 124 -16.90 -3.98 0.25
CA ASP A 124 -17.08 -3.09 1.38
C ASP A 124 -16.02 -1.98 1.22
N ALA A 125 -16.50 -0.89 0.60
CA ALA A 125 -15.69 0.15 -0.04
C ALA A 125 -14.65 0.79 0.89
N ARG A 126 -14.90 0.79 2.20
CA ARG A 126 -13.99 1.35 3.19
C ARG A 126 -12.87 0.38 3.59
N ALA A 127 -13.15 -0.90 3.72
CA ALA A 127 -12.14 -1.89 4.14
C ALA A 127 -11.18 -2.29 2.99
N GLY A 128 -11.68 -2.42 1.76
CA GLY A 128 -10.87 -2.88 0.62
C GLY A 128 -9.78 -1.89 0.18
N LEU A 129 -10.01 -0.59 0.32
CA LEU A 129 -9.09 0.47 -0.07
C LEU A 129 -8.00 0.71 0.94
N GLN A 130 -8.40 0.81 2.19
CA GLN A 130 -7.46 0.99 3.28
C GLN A 130 -6.44 -0.15 3.28
N THR A 131 -6.88 -1.35 2.90
CA THR A 131 -6.00 -2.51 2.80
C THR A 131 -5.07 -2.47 1.58
N LEU A 132 -5.49 -1.96 0.42
CA LEU A 132 -4.61 -1.80 -0.74
C LEU A 132 -3.52 -0.77 -0.46
N PHE A 133 -3.89 0.42 0.02
CA PHE A 133 -2.91 1.43 0.41
C PHE A 133 -1.98 0.93 1.53
N THR A 134 -2.50 0.16 2.48
CA THR A 134 -1.67 -0.44 3.53
C THR A 134 -0.68 -1.45 2.96
N LEU A 135 -1.08 -2.25 1.96
CA LEU A 135 -0.19 -3.20 1.30
C LEU A 135 0.88 -2.50 0.46
N GLU A 136 0.53 -1.44 -0.27
CA GLU A 136 1.49 -0.64 -1.01
C GLU A 136 2.47 0.05 -0.05
N ALA A 137 1.97 0.63 1.03
CA ALA A 137 2.80 1.19 2.08
C ALA A 137 3.71 0.14 2.72
N LEU A 138 3.20 -1.07 3.01
CA LEU A 138 4.00 -2.17 3.53
C LEU A 138 5.10 -2.60 2.57
N GLY A 139 4.78 -2.72 1.27
CA GLY A 139 5.75 -3.05 0.24
C GLY A 139 6.87 -2.00 0.14
N LEU A 140 6.51 -0.72 0.16
CA LEU A 140 7.48 0.39 0.16
C LEU A 140 8.30 0.43 1.46
N LEU A 141 7.68 0.14 2.61
CA LEU A 141 8.39 0.02 3.88
C LEU A 141 9.39 -1.14 3.86
N TYR A 142 8.98 -2.29 3.34
CA TYR A 142 9.86 -3.45 3.16
C TYR A 142 11.08 -3.09 2.31
N LEU A 143 10.88 -2.43 1.16
CA LEU A 143 11.98 -1.97 0.29
C LEU A 143 12.93 -1.01 1.01
N ASN A 144 12.39 -0.08 1.82
CA ASN A 144 13.21 0.86 2.56
C ASN A 144 13.98 0.22 3.72
N LEU A 145 13.41 -0.80 4.36
CA LEU A 145 14.00 -1.47 5.51
C LEU A 145 15.14 -2.41 5.10
N ILE A 146 14.95 -3.17 4.02
CA ILE A 146 15.91 -4.19 3.60
C ILE A 146 17.08 -3.59 2.81
N ARG A 147 16.95 -2.35 2.30
CA ARG A 147 18.02 -1.61 1.59
C ARG A 147 18.94 -2.50 0.77
N HIS A 148 18.42 -3.05 -0.32
CA HIS A 148 19.27 -3.79 -1.26
C HIS A 148 20.19 -2.82 -2.00
N GLU A 149 21.45 -3.18 -2.16
CA GLU A 149 22.46 -2.40 -2.90
C GLU A 149 22.10 -2.23 -4.38
N SER A 150 21.31 -3.14 -4.95
CA SER A 150 20.90 -3.10 -6.35
C SER A 150 19.65 -2.25 -6.57
N MET A 151 19.82 -1.10 -7.23
CA MET A 151 18.72 -0.21 -7.63
C MET A 151 17.71 -0.91 -8.55
N ALA A 152 18.20 -1.78 -9.47
CA ALA A 152 17.35 -2.56 -10.37
C ALA A 152 16.39 -3.47 -9.61
N ARG A 153 16.86 -4.13 -8.56
CA ARG A 153 16.05 -5.01 -7.71
C ARG A 153 14.97 -4.22 -6.96
N ASN A 154 15.32 -3.06 -6.40
CA ASN A 154 14.37 -2.19 -5.70
C ASN A 154 13.27 -1.69 -6.64
N VAL A 155 13.63 -1.29 -7.87
CA VAL A 155 12.66 -0.87 -8.90
C VAL A 155 11.76 -2.04 -9.32
N THR A 156 12.34 -3.21 -9.54
CA THR A 156 11.58 -4.42 -9.92
C THR A 156 10.57 -4.78 -8.81
N LEU A 157 11.00 -4.79 -7.56
CA LEU A 157 10.10 -5.06 -6.43
C LEU A 157 9.01 -3.99 -6.30
N ALA A 158 9.35 -2.71 -6.49
CA ALA A 158 8.38 -1.62 -6.46
C ALA A 158 7.29 -1.79 -7.53
N ILE A 159 7.65 -2.21 -8.74
CA ILE A 159 6.68 -2.51 -9.80
C ILE A 159 5.83 -3.74 -9.44
N LEU A 160 6.43 -4.76 -8.84
CA LEU A 160 5.76 -6.00 -8.47
C LEU A 160 4.82 -5.86 -7.24
N ILE A 161 4.92 -4.78 -6.47
CA ILE A 161 4.00 -4.50 -5.36
C ILE A 161 2.54 -4.51 -5.85
N VAL A 162 2.26 -3.89 -7.01
CA VAL A 162 0.89 -3.82 -7.56
C VAL A 162 0.31 -5.20 -7.86
N PRO A 163 0.96 -6.08 -8.65
CA PRO A 163 0.42 -7.43 -8.88
C PRO A 163 0.42 -8.31 -7.62
N ILE A 164 1.34 -8.12 -6.69
CA ILE A 164 1.33 -8.81 -5.39
C ILE A 164 0.10 -8.41 -4.59
N SER A 165 -0.18 -7.11 -4.49
CA SER A 165 -1.36 -6.58 -3.80
C SER A 165 -2.66 -7.08 -4.43
N PHE A 166 -2.70 -7.12 -5.76
CA PHE A 166 -3.83 -7.70 -6.50
C PHE A 166 -4.05 -9.16 -6.14
N THR A 167 -3.00 -9.98 -6.21
CA THR A 167 -3.06 -11.42 -5.91
C THR A 167 -3.47 -11.67 -4.47
N ALA A 168 -2.89 -10.94 -3.51
CA ALA A 168 -3.27 -11.04 -2.10
C ALA A 168 -4.76 -10.73 -1.88
N ASN A 169 -5.28 -9.74 -2.59
CA ASN A 169 -6.69 -9.37 -2.50
C ASN A 169 -7.61 -10.42 -3.14
N VAL A 170 -7.21 -11.04 -4.25
CA VAL A 170 -7.92 -12.19 -4.83
C VAL A 170 -7.99 -13.35 -3.83
N ILE A 171 -6.87 -13.71 -3.21
CA ILE A 171 -6.82 -14.79 -2.20
C ILE A 171 -7.75 -14.46 -1.02
N ARG A 172 -7.73 -13.22 -0.53
CA ARG A 172 -8.64 -12.77 0.54
C ARG A 172 -10.10 -12.98 0.16
N VAL A 173 -10.50 -12.57 -1.07
CA VAL A 173 -11.89 -12.70 -1.53
C VAL A 173 -12.27 -14.16 -1.68
N VAL A 174 -11.40 -14.99 -2.24
CA VAL A 174 -11.62 -16.44 -2.35
C VAL A 174 -11.81 -17.09 -0.97
N VAL A 175 -10.92 -16.78 -0.02
CA VAL A 175 -11.02 -17.30 1.36
C VAL A 175 -12.31 -16.86 2.02
N LEU A 176 -12.67 -15.59 1.92
CA LEU A 176 -13.92 -15.06 2.45
C LEU A 176 -15.14 -15.78 1.86
N THR A 177 -15.16 -15.94 0.54
CA THR A 177 -16.27 -16.60 -0.17
C THR A 177 -16.41 -18.08 0.25
N LEU A 178 -15.29 -18.78 0.44
CA LEU A 178 -15.29 -20.17 0.92
C LEU A 178 -15.75 -20.28 2.38
N ILE A 179 -15.31 -19.36 3.24
CA ILE A 179 -15.78 -19.33 4.65
C ILE A 179 -17.29 -19.09 4.69
N THR A 180 -17.79 -18.11 3.93
CA THR A 180 -19.24 -17.86 3.88
C THR A 180 -20.01 -19.04 3.34
N TYR A 181 -19.51 -19.72 2.31
CA TYR A 181 -20.17 -20.87 1.72
C TYR A 181 -20.26 -22.06 2.69
N HIS A 182 -19.19 -22.38 3.42
CA HIS A 182 -19.13 -23.55 4.29
C HIS A 182 -19.63 -23.31 5.72
N PHE A 183 -19.48 -22.09 6.24
CA PHE A 183 -19.77 -21.76 7.64
C PHE A 183 -20.90 -20.76 7.82
N GLY A 184 -21.45 -20.24 6.72
CA GLY A 184 -22.56 -19.30 6.73
C GLY A 184 -22.14 -17.81 6.78
N ASP A 185 -23.15 -16.94 6.65
CA ASP A 185 -22.94 -15.50 6.54
C ASP A 185 -22.35 -14.89 7.82
N GLU A 186 -22.79 -15.34 8.99
CA GLU A 186 -22.26 -14.85 10.30
C GLU A 186 -20.75 -15.11 10.41
N ALA A 187 -20.27 -16.29 9.97
CA ALA A 187 -18.85 -16.59 9.98
C ALA A 187 -18.08 -15.72 8.96
N GLY A 188 -18.66 -15.48 7.78
CA GLY A 188 -18.12 -14.57 6.78
C GLY A 188 -18.01 -13.14 7.29
N GLN A 189 -19.04 -12.62 7.93
CA GLN A 189 -19.06 -11.30 8.53
C GLN A 189 -18.06 -11.17 9.69
N GLY A 190 -17.98 -12.17 10.58
CA GLY A 190 -17.00 -12.22 11.66
C GLY A 190 -15.55 -12.24 11.13
N PHE A 191 -15.29 -13.02 10.06
CA PHE A 191 -13.99 -13.04 9.39
C PHE A 191 -13.63 -11.67 8.79
N LEU A 192 -14.57 -11.00 8.13
CA LEU A 192 -14.38 -9.66 7.58
C LEU A 192 -13.95 -8.66 8.63
N HIS A 193 -14.58 -8.68 9.81
CA HIS A 193 -14.30 -7.70 10.86
C HIS A 193 -12.99 -7.94 11.61
N GLY A 194 -12.62 -9.20 11.85
CA GLY A 194 -11.49 -9.52 12.70
C GLY A 194 -10.24 -10.04 11.96
N PHE A 195 -10.41 -10.86 10.95
CA PHE A 195 -9.33 -11.67 10.37
C PHE A 195 -8.92 -11.32 8.94
N ALA A 196 -9.82 -10.73 8.16
CA ALA A 196 -9.56 -10.48 6.73
C ALA A 196 -8.34 -9.58 6.49
N GLY A 197 -8.12 -8.60 7.35
CA GLY A 197 -6.94 -7.74 7.29
C GLY A 197 -5.64 -8.49 7.59
N MET A 198 -5.66 -9.38 8.57
CA MET A 198 -4.50 -10.18 8.95
C MET A 198 -4.13 -11.21 7.87
N VAL A 199 -5.14 -11.90 7.28
CA VAL A 199 -4.90 -12.83 6.16
C VAL A 199 -4.29 -12.09 4.97
N LEU A 200 -4.84 -10.93 4.61
CA LEU A 200 -4.30 -10.12 3.54
C LEU A 200 -2.86 -9.68 3.81
N PHE A 201 -2.57 -9.19 5.02
CA PHE A 201 -1.25 -8.76 5.43
C PHE A 201 -0.22 -9.91 5.36
N LEU A 202 -0.54 -11.05 5.95
CA LEU A 202 0.35 -12.22 5.95
C LEU A 202 0.57 -12.76 4.53
N THR A 203 -0.49 -12.83 3.72
CA THR A 203 -0.40 -13.28 2.33
C THR A 203 0.49 -12.35 1.51
N ALA A 204 0.30 -11.04 1.63
CA ALA A 204 1.11 -10.06 0.93
C ALA A 204 2.58 -10.12 1.36
N LEU A 205 2.83 -10.22 2.66
CA LEU A 205 4.20 -10.34 3.19
C LEU A 205 4.88 -11.61 2.67
N MET A 206 4.19 -12.76 2.69
CA MET A 206 4.71 -14.00 2.14
C MET A 206 4.98 -13.89 0.64
N LEU A 207 4.09 -13.26 -0.13
CA LEU A 207 4.27 -13.06 -1.56
C LEU A 207 5.47 -12.14 -1.85
N ILE A 208 5.63 -11.04 -1.11
CA ILE A 208 6.78 -10.14 -1.25
C ILE A 208 8.08 -10.89 -0.98
N MET A 209 8.15 -11.65 0.13
CA MET A 209 9.33 -12.43 0.48
C MET A 209 9.62 -13.54 -0.55
N ALA A 210 8.59 -14.22 -1.05
CA ALA A 210 8.74 -15.26 -2.07
C ALA A 210 9.27 -14.67 -3.39
N VAL A 211 8.69 -13.57 -3.84
CA VAL A 211 9.11 -12.87 -5.07
C VAL A 211 10.54 -12.34 -4.92
N ASP A 212 10.87 -11.74 -3.77
CA ASP A 212 12.23 -11.27 -3.49
C ASP A 212 13.25 -12.42 -3.51
N SER A 213 12.91 -13.56 -2.90
CA SER A 213 13.74 -14.76 -2.91
C SER A 213 13.91 -15.34 -4.32
N LEU A 214 12.86 -15.33 -5.14
CA LEU A 214 12.90 -15.78 -6.54
C LEU A 214 13.79 -14.87 -7.39
N ILE A 215 13.73 -13.57 -7.20
CA ILE A 215 14.59 -12.60 -7.87
C ILE A 215 16.07 -12.86 -7.49
N GLN A 216 16.34 -13.06 -6.19
CA GLN A 216 17.71 -13.39 -5.72
C GLN A 216 18.23 -14.68 -6.34
N TRP A 217 17.42 -15.72 -6.34
CA TRP A 217 17.78 -17.00 -6.93
C TRP A 217 18.03 -16.89 -8.44
N GLY A 218 17.16 -16.16 -9.17
CA GLY A 218 17.32 -15.90 -10.60
C GLY A 218 18.60 -15.12 -10.92
N VAL A 219 18.90 -14.07 -10.18
CA VAL A 219 20.14 -13.29 -10.34
C VAL A 219 21.36 -14.16 -10.06
N GLY A 220 21.34 -14.97 -8.99
CA GLY A 220 22.44 -15.88 -8.65
C GLY A 220 22.69 -16.94 -9.73
N ILE A 221 21.65 -17.42 -10.43
CA ILE A 221 21.84 -18.34 -11.59
C ILE A 221 22.48 -17.61 -12.77
N LEU A 222 22.05 -16.38 -13.07
CA LEU A 222 22.57 -15.60 -14.18
C LEU A 222 24.04 -15.20 -13.97
N GLU A 223 24.43 -14.90 -12.72
CA GLU A 223 25.82 -14.67 -12.34
C GLU A 223 26.67 -15.93 -12.47
N ARG A 224 26.17 -17.08 -12.01
CA ARG A 224 26.86 -18.38 -12.17
C ARG A 224 27.05 -18.78 -13.65
N ARG A 225 26.14 -18.36 -14.51
CA ARG A 225 26.23 -18.58 -15.98
C ARG A 225 27.09 -17.56 -16.70
N GLY A 226 27.68 -16.58 -16.00
CA GLY A 226 28.52 -15.53 -16.59
C GLY A 226 27.80 -14.56 -17.51
N ILE A 227 26.44 -14.53 -17.47
CA ILE A 227 25.61 -13.65 -18.31
C ILE A 227 25.56 -12.24 -17.69
N LEU A 228 25.57 -12.15 -16.37
CA LEU A 228 25.74 -10.90 -15.62
C LEU A 228 27.14 -10.91 -15.02
N LYS A 229 27.96 -9.87 -15.35
CA LYS A 229 29.16 -9.60 -14.57
C LYS A 229 28.72 -9.29 -13.14
N ALA A 230 29.31 -9.99 -12.16
CA ALA A 230 29.15 -9.60 -10.76
C ALA A 230 29.42 -8.08 -10.69
N SER A 231 28.42 -7.32 -10.25
CA SER A 231 28.58 -5.89 -10.00
C SER A 231 29.64 -5.79 -8.93
N ALA A 232 30.87 -5.57 -9.36
CA ALA A 232 32.00 -5.40 -8.47
C ALA A 232 31.67 -4.22 -7.55
N THR A 233 31.63 -4.53 -6.26
CA THR A 233 31.84 -3.62 -5.14
C THR A 233 32.73 -2.45 -5.53
N ALA A 234 32.16 -1.26 -5.59
CA ALA A 234 32.87 -0.01 -5.47
C ALA A 234 32.08 0.90 -4.51
#